data_914fd867b22b5501a62348366902ebdc
#
_entry.id   914fd867b22b5501a62348366902ebdc
#
_cell.length_a   1.000
_cell.length_b   1.000
_cell.length_c   1.000
_cell.angle_alpha   90.00
_cell.angle_beta   90.00
_cell.angle_gamma   90.00
#
_symmetry.space_group_name_H-M   'P 1'
#
loop_
_entity.id
_entity.type
_entity.pdbx_description
1 polymer ?
#
loop_
_entity_poly.entity_id
_entity_poly.type
_entity_poly.pdbx_seq_one_letter_code
_entity_poly.pdbx_strand_id
1 'polypeptide(L)'
;MRKLTALGLVAGILSVPAIAQTKIEFKEFDLDNGLHVIMHQDNTTPIVVTSVLYHVGSKNEQPDRTGFAHFFEHLMFEGSENIERGEYMNIIQAHGGTLNAYTSNDITYYYESLPSNELELALYMESERMLHSKVDQTGVDTQREVVKEEKRQSYDNRPYGSILIETLKRAYTDHPYRWAPIGSLDDLNAASIEEFQQFYKDFYVPNNATLTIAGDIDYKQTEEWVKKYFSEIPKGTKEIYRPNVKEPKKTAEIRDIVYDNIQIPAVIQAYNLPPKNDADSYALSMLSTYLTGGNSSLMTKELVDKQQKALAVAAIPLDLEDGGIFIMYGITNMGVEPNDLETEIDRLIKQVQDNGISESDFEKLQNIMENNIVSGNSSMAGVAENLAEAHVMFGEADYVNKVMEAYSKVTKADIQRVAKEYLTLDGRVVLYYLPKPTEAAQ
;
A
#
# COMPACT_ATOMS: atom_id res chain seq x y z
N MET A 1 71.07 -15.80 -31.71
CA MET A 1 70.56 -14.93 -30.64
C MET A 1 69.17 -14.52 -31.03
N ARG A 2 68.13 -15.20 -30.47
CA ARG A 2 66.74 -14.88 -30.73
C ARG A 2 66.22 -14.09 -29.49
N LYS A 3 65.77 -12.86 -29.69
CA LYS A 3 65.16 -12.06 -28.65
C LYS A 3 63.67 -12.43 -28.54
N LEU A 4 63.23 -12.96 -27.38
CA LEU A 4 61.83 -13.10 -27.00
C LEU A 4 61.36 -11.75 -26.45
N THR A 5 60.33 -11.20 -27.07
CA THR A 5 59.60 -10.04 -26.59
C THR A 5 58.39 -10.56 -25.81
N ALA A 6 58.37 -10.35 -24.51
CA ALA A 6 57.21 -10.68 -23.66
C ALA A 6 56.17 -9.57 -23.79
N LEU A 7 54.95 -9.92 -24.26
CA LEU A 7 53.80 -9.04 -24.30
C LEU A 7 53.07 -9.17 -22.97
N GLY A 8 53.15 -8.14 -22.12
CA GLY A 8 52.39 -8.07 -20.88
C GLY A 8 50.93 -7.71 -21.15
N LEU A 9 50.02 -8.60 -20.79
CA LEU A 9 48.59 -8.37 -20.82
C LEU A 9 48.21 -7.55 -19.57
N VAL A 10 47.91 -6.27 -19.72
CA VAL A 10 47.33 -5.44 -18.66
C VAL A 10 45.82 -5.69 -18.65
N ALA A 11 45.33 -6.50 -17.72
CA ALA A 11 43.93 -6.63 -17.44
C ALA A 11 43.44 -5.36 -16.73
N GLY A 12 42.82 -4.47 -17.48
CA GLY A 12 42.11 -3.31 -16.90
C GLY A 12 40.89 -3.78 -16.13
N ILE A 13 40.93 -3.70 -14.82
CA ILE A 13 39.74 -3.83 -13.96
C ILE A 13 38.89 -2.58 -14.22
N LEU A 14 37.87 -2.70 -15.03
CA LEU A 14 36.78 -1.71 -15.11
C LEU A 14 36.01 -1.77 -13.80
N SER A 15 36.37 -0.92 -12.85
CA SER A 15 35.51 -0.63 -11.71
C SER A 15 34.29 0.12 -12.24
N VAL A 16 33.17 -0.57 -12.38
CA VAL A 16 31.85 0.08 -12.50
C VAL A 16 31.65 0.85 -11.20
N PRO A 17 31.44 2.18 -11.24
CA PRO A 17 31.05 2.88 -10.03
C PRO A 17 29.73 2.29 -9.57
N ALA A 18 29.70 1.62 -8.43
CA ALA A 18 28.48 1.36 -7.72
C ALA A 18 27.87 2.76 -7.43
N ILE A 19 26.72 3.04 -7.99
CA ILE A 19 25.94 4.21 -7.59
C ILE A 19 25.54 3.89 -6.15
N ALA A 20 26.29 4.44 -5.21
CA ALA A 20 25.94 4.32 -3.80
C ALA A 20 24.61 5.09 -3.64
N GLN A 21 23.54 4.37 -3.38
CA GLN A 21 22.29 5.00 -2.95
C GLN A 21 22.65 5.93 -1.79
N THR A 22 22.27 7.19 -1.89
CA THR A 22 22.49 8.14 -0.81
C THR A 22 21.63 7.68 0.36
N LYS A 23 22.27 7.34 1.47
CA LYS A 23 21.56 6.93 2.70
C LYS A 23 20.62 8.04 3.14
N ILE A 24 19.38 7.71 3.47
CA ILE A 24 18.42 8.65 4.06
C ILE A 24 18.85 8.84 5.51
N GLU A 25 19.39 10.02 5.81
CA GLU A 25 19.77 10.41 7.17
C GLU A 25 18.56 11.00 7.88
N PHE A 26 18.31 10.57 9.12
CA PHE A 26 17.19 11.07 9.92
C PHE A 26 17.54 11.09 11.40
N LYS A 27 16.72 11.76 12.19
CA LYS A 27 16.71 11.68 13.65
C LYS A 27 15.35 11.23 14.12
N GLU A 28 15.32 10.44 15.19
CA GLU A 28 14.07 9.98 15.78
C GLU A 28 14.12 10.10 17.31
N PHE A 29 12.95 10.26 17.92
CA PHE A 29 12.77 10.28 19.36
C PHE A 29 11.29 10.01 19.72
N ASP A 30 11.07 9.60 20.96
CA ASP A 30 9.72 9.42 21.50
C ASP A 30 9.36 10.57 22.45
N LEU A 31 8.10 11.00 22.41
CA LEU A 31 7.51 11.83 23.44
C LEU A 31 7.00 10.96 24.60
N ASP A 32 6.86 11.55 25.81
CA ASP A 32 6.38 10.83 27.00
C ASP A 32 4.98 10.21 26.84
N ASN A 33 4.16 10.79 25.95
CA ASN A 33 2.85 10.27 25.60
C ASN A 33 2.90 9.09 24.59
N GLY A 34 4.10 8.71 24.15
CA GLY A 34 4.33 7.57 23.27
C GLY A 34 4.23 7.87 21.78
N LEU A 35 4.12 9.15 21.38
CA LEU A 35 4.23 9.53 19.97
C LEU A 35 5.68 9.35 19.50
N HIS A 36 5.88 8.52 18.49
CA HIS A 36 7.16 8.36 17.81
C HIS A 36 7.34 9.46 16.76
N VAL A 37 8.49 10.13 16.76
CA VAL A 37 8.79 11.25 15.88
C VAL A 37 10.03 10.97 15.05
N ILE A 38 9.91 11.11 13.73
CA ILE A 38 11.01 10.95 12.78
C ILE A 38 11.20 12.28 12.04
N MET A 39 12.45 12.74 11.92
CA MET A 39 12.79 13.99 11.23
C MET A 39 13.89 13.75 10.20
N HIS A 40 13.64 14.10 8.94
CA HIS A 40 14.61 14.07 7.85
C HIS A 40 14.84 15.49 7.33
N GLN A 41 16.11 15.94 7.37
CA GLN A 41 16.49 17.27 6.87
C GLN A 41 17.05 17.20 5.46
N ASP A 42 16.39 17.92 4.54
CA ASP A 42 16.88 18.19 3.19
C ASP A 42 16.54 19.63 2.80
N ASN A 43 17.55 20.50 2.82
CA ASN A 43 17.41 21.93 2.53
C ASN A 43 17.60 22.26 1.03
N THR A 44 17.47 21.28 0.13
CA THR A 44 17.65 21.49 -1.33
C THR A 44 16.48 22.22 -1.97
N THR A 45 15.29 22.10 -1.39
CA THR A 45 14.07 22.80 -1.82
C THR A 45 13.34 23.38 -0.60
N PRO A 46 12.75 24.60 -0.69
CA PRO A 46 12.09 25.25 0.44
C PRO A 46 10.67 24.70 0.69
N ILE A 47 10.56 23.38 0.84
CA ILE A 47 9.32 22.69 1.17
C ILE A 47 9.51 21.79 2.37
N VAL A 48 8.44 21.53 3.09
CA VAL A 48 8.37 20.54 4.15
C VAL A 48 7.14 19.67 3.98
N VAL A 49 7.28 18.41 4.33
CA VAL A 49 6.17 17.46 4.45
C VAL A 49 6.04 17.06 5.91
N THR A 50 4.84 17.20 6.44
CA THR A 50 4.46 16.69 7.75
C THR A 50 3.44 15.57 7.54
N SER A 51 3.64 14.45 8.19
CA SER A 51 2.74 13.31 8.07
C SER A 51 2.52 12.61 9.39
N VAL A 52 1.32 12.06 9.57
CA VAL A 52 0.98 11.19 10.70
C VAL A 52 0.46 9.86 10.17
N LEU A 53 1.17 8.80 10.49
CA LEU A 53 0.75 7.44 10.25
C LEU A 53 0.15 6.88 11.53
N TYR A 54 -1.15 6.56 11.50
CA TYR A 54 -1.81 5.80 12.55
C TYR A 54 -1.78 4.32 12.21
N HIS A 55 -1.31 3.49 13.14
CA HIS A 55 -1.28 2.04 12.94
C HIS A 55 -2.67 1.46 13.22
N VAL A 56 -3.61 1.86 12.38
CA VAL A 56 -5.00 1.41 12.36
C VAL A 56 -5.51 1.40 10.93
N GLY A 57 -6.11 0.30 10.53
CA GLY A 57 -6.72 0.12 9.23
C GLY A 57 -7.97 -0.76 9.35
N SER A 58 -8.48 -1.22 8.22
CA SER A 58 -9.73 -2.01 8.23
C SER A 58 -9.62 -3.32 9.02
N LYS A 59 -8.42 -3.87 9.23
CA LYS A 59 -8.25 -5.08 10.05
C LYS A 59 -8.60 -4.89 11.53
N ASN A 60 -8.55 -3.66 12.02
CA ASN A 60 -8.85 -3.34 13.42
C ASN A 60 -10.35 -3.19 13.70
N GLU A 61 -11.19 -3.30 12.66
CA GLU A 61 -12.63 -3.18 12.72
C GLU A 61 -13.30 -4.47 13.22
N GLN A 62 -14.56 -4.36 13.65
CA GLN A 62 -15.37 -5.52 13.98
C GLN A 62 -16.12 -6.03 12.73
N PRO A 63 -16.47 -7.32 12.66
CA PRO A 63 -17.10 -7.93 11.47
C PRO A 63 -18.43 -7.29 11.02
N ASP A 64 -19.14 -6.63 11.92
CA ASP A 64 -20.42 -5.94 11.67
C ASP A 64 -20.32 -4.42 11.81
N ARG A 65 -19.09 -3.89 11.77
CA ARG A 65 -18.74 -2.46 11.86
C ARG A 65 -17.57 -2.16 10.94
N THR A 66 -17.71 -2.54 9.67
CA THR A 66 -16.66 -2.36 8.67
C THR A 66 -16.73 -0.98 8.02
N GLY A 67 -15.58 -0.45 7.59
CA GLY A 67 -15.45 0.86 6.97
C GLY A 67 -15.12 2.00 7.93
N PHE A 68 -14.92 1.73 9.24
CA PHE A 68 -14.65 2.76 10.23
C PHE A 68 -13.31 3.46 10.02
N ALA A 69 -12.25 2.73 9.74
CA ALA A 69 -10.93 3.31 9.52
C ALA A 69 -10.95 4.30 8.34
N HIS A 70 -11.53 3.91 7.20
CA HIS A 70 -11.70 4.77 6.06
C HIS A 70 -12.67 5.94 6.34
N PHE A 71 -13.72 5.70 7.09
CA PHE A 71 -14.63 6.77 7.51
C PHE A 71 -13.91 7.83 8.34
N PHE A 72 -12.97 7.42 9.21
CA PHE A 72 -12.13 8.33 9.97
C PHE A 72 -11.13 9.08 9.11
N GLU A 73 -10.66 8.51 8.00
CA GLU A 73 -9.89 9.27 7.01
C GLU A 73 -10.63 10.55 6.62
N HIS A 74 -11.93 10.45 6.34
CA HIS A 74 -12.79 11.60 6.02
C HIS A 74 -13.08 12.50 7.22
N LEU A 75 -13.47 11.92 8.35
CA LEU A 75 -13.84 12.69 9.55
C LEU A 75 -12.71 13.57 10.08
N MET A 76 -11.47 13.15 9.92
CA MET A 76 -10.30 13.90 10.39
C MET A 76 -10.05 15.21 9.61
N PHE A 77 -10.81 15.47 8.53
CA PHE A 77 -10.81 16.73 7.80
C PHE A 77 -12.02 17.63 8.10
N GLU A 78 -12.97 17.14 8.92
CA GLU A 78 -14.19 17.89 9.25
C GLU A 78 -13.94 19.12 10.13
N GLY A 79 -12.75 19.24 10.71
CA GLY A 79 -12.37 20.30 11.60
C GLY A 79 -12.12 19.82 13.03
N SER A 80 -11.79 20.79 13.89
CA SER A 80 -11.47 20.54 15.30
C SER A 80 -12.25 21.50 16.22
N GLU A 81 -11.95 21.50 17.50
CA GLU A 81 -12.50 22.49 18.43
C GLU A 81 -12.10 23.92 18.03
N ASN A 82 -10.90 24.09 17.45
CA ASN A 82 -10.32 25.38 17.09
C ASN A 82 -10.29 25.67 15.58
N ILE A 83 -10.66 24.70 14.74
CA ILE A 83 -10.74 24.81 13.29
C ILE A 83 -12.18 24.53 12.88
N GLU A 84 -12.80 25.49 12.19
CA GLU A 84 -14.18 25.32 11.78
C GLU A 84 -14.33 24.25 10.70
N ARG A 85 -15.54 23.67 10.60
CA ARG A 85 -15.88 22.63 9.64
C ARG A 85 -15.63 23.10 8.21
N GLY A 86 -14.89 22.30 7.45
CA GLY A 86 -14.54 22.58 6.06
C GLY A 86 -13.37 23.55 5.89
N GLU A 87 -12.82 24.13 6.98
CA GLU A 87 -11.71 25.07 6.90
C GLU A 87 -10.34 24.40 6.88
N TYR A 88 -10.23 23.14 7.27
CA TYR A 88 -8.95 22.44 7.36
C TYR A 88 -8.18 22.47 6.01
N MET A 89 -8.82 22.05 4.94
CA MET A 89 -8.22 22.10 3.60
C MET A 89 -7.96 23.53 3.11
N ASN A 90 -8.88 24.44 3.39
CA ASN A 90 -8.75 25.85 2.99
C ASN A 90 -7.54 26.53 3.63
N ILE A 91 -7.28 26.25 4.92
CA ILE A 91 -6.12 26.79 5.64
C ILE A 91 -4.82 26.34 4.96
N ILE A 92 -4.65 25.05 4.73
CA ILE A 92 -3.45 24.50 4.08
C ILE A 92 -3.26 25.08 2.68
N GLN A 93 -4.32 25.14 1.87
CA GLN A 93 -4.26 25.70 0.51
C GLN A 93 -3.96 27.21 0.51
N ALA A 94 -4.52 27.96 1.46
CA ALA A 94 -4.27 29.42 1.57
C ALA A 94 -2.79 29.72 1.91
N HIS A 95 -2.09 28.77 2.55
CA HIS A 95 -0.65 28.86 2.87
C HIS A 95 0.23 28.19 1.81
N GLY A 96 -0.34 27.88 0.62
CA GLY A 96 0.40 27.35 -0.52
C GLY A 96 0.68 25.85 -0.44
N GLY A 97 0.02 25.15 0.46
CA GLY A 97 0.18 23.72 0.67
C GLY A 97 -0.83 22.85 -0.09
N THR A 98 -0.56 21.56 -0.05
CA THR A 98 -1.44 20.48 -0.47
C THR A 98 -1.49 19.43 0.62
N LEU A 99 -2.59 18.67 0.68
CA LEU A 99 -2.75 17.59 1.64
C LEU A 99 -3.50 16.42 1.02
N ASN A 100 -3.33 15.24 1.59
CA ASN A 100 -4.09 14.06 1.24
C ASN A 100 -4.04 13.04 2.39
N ALA A 101 -4.83 11.97 2.25
CA ALA A 101 -4.80 10.83 3.14
C ALA A 101 -5.13 9.55 2.36
N TYR A 102 -4.86 8.41 2.98
CA TYR A 102 -5.37 7.12 2.52
C TYR A 102 -5.49 6.13 3.68
N THR A 103 -6.37 5.15 3.51
CA THR A 103 -6.56 4.03 4.43
C THR A 103 -6.29 2.72 3.73
N SER A 104 -5.50 1.87 4.35
CA SER A 104 -5.28 0.48 3.95
C SER A 104 -5.91 -0.50 4.94
N ASN A 105 -5.61 -1.77 4.78
CA ASN A 105 -6.02 -2.76 5.76
C ASN A 105 -5.30 -2.61 7.11
N ASP A 106 -4.09 -2.04 7.12
CA ASP A 106 -3.19 -1.99 8.29
C ASP A 106 -2.99 -0.60 8.88
N ILE A 107 -3.03 0.44 8.05
CA ILE A 107 -2.71 1.81 8.43
C ILE A 107 -3.69 2.83 7.86
N THR A 108 -3.75 3.99 8.51
CA THR A 108 -4.34 5.22 7.98
C THR A 108 -3.27 6.31 8.02
N TYR A 109 -3.00 6.94 6.88
CA TYR A 109 -1.91 7.88 6.67
C TYR A 109 -2.45 9.23 6.23
N TYR A 110 -2.03 10.29 6.91
CA TYR A 110 -2.33 11.68 6.60
C TYR A 110 -1.03 12.41 6.30
N TYR A 111 -1.02 13.28 5.32
CA TYR A 111 0.14 14.11 5.04
C TYR A 111 -0.23 15.45 4.43
N GLU A 112 0.62 16.42 4.66
CA GLU A 112 0.55 17.73 4.06
C GLU A 112 1.93 18.20 3.63
N SER A 113 1.98 18.90 2.50
CA SER A 113 3.20 19.51 1.96
C SER A 113 3.00 21.00 1.88
N LEU A 114 3.89 21.77 2.52
CA LEU A 114 3.84 23.23 2.58
C LEU A 114 5.19 23.84 2.26
N PRO A 115 5.26 25.16 1.96
CA PRO A 115 6.50 25.92 2.04
C PRO A 115 7.12 25.79 3.44
N SER A 116 8.44 25.69 3.53
CA SER A 116 9.12 25.37 4.80
C SER A 116 8.90 26.42 5.92
N ASN A 117 8.61 27.67 5.57
CA ASN A 117 8.25 28.70 6.55
C ASN A 117 6.88 28.47 7.23
N GLU A 118 6.07 27.54 6.73
CA GLU A 118 4.77 27.16 7.28
C GLU A 118 4.81 25.88 8.13
N LEU A 119 6.01 25.34 8.45
CA LEU A 119 6.15 24.13 9.25
C LEU A 119 5.43 24.21 10.61
N GLU A 120 5.50 25.37 11.30
CA GLU A 120 4.82 25.52 12.58
C GLU A 120 3.29 25.40 12.42
N LEU A 121 2.73 25.94 11.32
CA LEU A 121 1.32 25.75 10.98
C LEU A 121 0.98 24.28 10.74
N ALA A 122 1.80 23.56 9.97
CA ALA A 122 1.58 22.13 9.71
C ALA A 122 1.52 21.31 11.01
N LEU A 123 2.49 21.55 11.91
CA LEU A 123 2.50 20.87 13.23
C LEU A 123 1.30 21.24 14.10
N TYR A 124 0.85 22.49 14.05
CA TYR A 124 -0.39 22.90 14.72
C TYR A 124 -1.60 22.17 14.14
N MET A 125 -1.74 22.13 12.82
CA MET A 125 -2.88 21.46 12.16
C MET A 125 -2.95 19.97 12.50
N GLU A 126 -1.82 19.26 12.47
CA GLU A 126 -1.77 17.84 12.83
C GLU A 126 -2.04 17.60 14.32
N SER A 127 -1.57 18.49 15.20
CA SER A 127 -1.87 18.37 16.64
C SER A 127 -3.35 18.61 16.94
N GLU A 128 -3.99 19.56 16.24
CA GLU A 128 -5.45 19.78 16.30
C GLU A 128 -6.24 18.57 15.84
N ARG A 129 -5.81 17.95 14.73
CA ARG A 129 -6.40 16.72 14.22
C ARG A 129 -6.29 15.59 15.24
N MET A 130 -5.14 15.42 15.88
CA MET A 130 -4.92 14.33 16.84
C MET A 130 -5.68 14.52 18.14
N LEU A 131 -5.79 15.76 18.65
CA LEU A 131 -6.35 16.02 19.98
C LEU A 131 -7.82 16.45 19.95
N HIS A 132 -8.20 17.27 18.98
CA HIS A 132 -9.43 18.06 19.02
C HIS A 132 -10.40 17.78 17.86
N SER A 133 -10.18 16.70 17.07
CA SER A 133 -11.09 16.37 15.97
C SER A 133 -12.54 16.28 16.42
N LYS A 134 -13.43 16.93 15.65
CA LYS A 134 -14.87 16.93 15.90
C LYS A 134 -15.52 15.64 15.42
N VAL A 135 -15.71 14.69 16.31
CA VAL A 135 -16.54 13.50 16.04
C VAL A 135 -17.92 13.75 16.60
N ASP A 136 -18.75 14.47 15.83
CA ASP A 136 -20.12 14.81 16.18
C ASP A 136 -21.15 14.27 15.16
N GLN A 137 -22.42 14.32 15.49
CA GLN A 137 -23.50 13.80 14.64
C GLN A 137 -23.52 14.46 13.25
N THR A 138 -23.28 15.77 13.18
CA THR A 138 -23.31 16.51 11.90
C THR A 138 -22.19 16.04 10.97
N GLY A 139 -20.96 15.89 11.49
CA GLY A 139 -19.83 15.37 10.71
C GLY A 139 -20.06 13.94 10.25
N VAL A 140 -20.53 13.08 11.16
CA VAL A 140 -20.85 11.69 10.84
C VAL A 140 -21.92 11.60 9.75
N ASP A 141 -23.00 12.36 9.86
CA ASP A 141 -24.08 12.32 8.86
C ASP A 141 -23.62 12.87 7.50
N THR A 142 -22.80 13.92 7.50
CA THR A 142 -22.23 14.50 6.28
C THR A 142 -21.30 13.50 5.59
N GLN A 143 -20.31 12.97 6.31
CA GLN A 143 -19.32 12.07 5.73
C GLN A 143 -19.90 10.69 5.38
N ARG A 144 -20.97 10.26 6.05
CA ARG A 144 -21.70 9.05 5.65
C ARG A 144 -22.23 9.15 4.22
N GLU A 145 -22.77 10.29 3.81
CA GLU A 145 -23.23 10.46 2.44
C GLU A 145 -22.07 10.59 1.43
N VAL A 146 -20.95 11.21 1.83
CA VAL A 146 -19.73 11.29 1.00
C VAL A 146 -19.16 9.89 0.74
N VAL A 147 -18.95 9.08 1.79
CA VAL A 147 -18.40 7.72 1.66
C VAL A 147 -19.35 6.80 0.87
N LYS A 148 -20.68 6.96 1.04
CA LYS A 148 -21.65 6.22 0.22
C LYS A 148 -21.51 6.57 -1.26
N GLU A 149 -21.37 7.85 -1.59
CA GLU A 149 -21.20 8.27 -2.97
C GLU A 149 -19.87 7.81 -3.54
N GLU A 150 -18.79 7.88 -2.77
CA GLU A 150 -17.49 7.34 -3.16
C GLU A 150 -17.57 5.85 -3.46
N LYS A 151 -18.23 5.07 -2.58
CA LYS A 151 -18.41 3.63 -2.82
C LYS A 151 -19.16 3.37 -4.12
N ARG A 152 -20.23 4.14 -4.40
CA ARG A 152 -20.96 4.02 -5.64
C ARG A 152 -20.09 4.33 -6.86
N GLN A 153 -19.31 5.41 -6.82
CA GLN A 153 -18.50 5.87 -7.95
C GLN A 153 -17.26 4.98 -8.18
N SER A 154 -16.58 4.59 -7.12
CA SER A 154 -15.29 3.88 -7.20
C SER A 154 -15.44 2.37 -7.28
N TYR A 155 -16.52 1.81 -6.74
CA TYR A 155 -16.72 0.36 -6.64
C TYR A 155 -17.98 -0.12 -7.37
N ASP A 156 -19.18 0.41 -7.04
CA ASP A 156 -20.44 -0.20 -7.47
C ASP A 156 -20.77 0.13 -8.94
N ASN A 157 -20.47 1.34 -9.42
CA ASN A 157 -20.74 1.80 -10.79
C ASN A 157 -19.53 1.67 -11.72
N ARG A 158 -18.33 1.44 -11.18
CA ARG A 158 -17.13 1.29 -11.99
C ARG A 158 -17.03 -0.13 -12.52
N PRO A 159 -16.85 -0.34 -13.84
CA PRO A 159 -16.56 -1.67 -14.37
C PRO A 159 -15.39 -2.31 -13.65
N TYR A 160 -15.55 -3.55 -13.19
CA TYR A 160 -14.57 -4.30 -12.40
C TYR A 160 -14.21 -3.68 -11.05
N GLY A 161 -14.92 -2.67 -10.58
CA GLY A 161 -14.63 -1.95 -9.34
C GLY A 161 -14.69 -2.84 -8.08
N SER A 162 -15.50 -3.90 -8.10
CA SER A 162 -15.64 -4.83 -6.99
C SER A 162 -14.56 -5.91 -6.89
N ILE A 163 -13.57 -5.97 -7.82
CA ILE A 163 -12.56 -7.05 -7.85
C ILE A 163 -11.88 -7.22 -6.50
N LEU A 164 -11.39 -6.14 -5.90
CA LEU A 164 -10.71 -6.23 -4.60
C LEU A 164 -11.65 -6.78 -3.52
N ILE A 165 -12.84 -6.22 -3.39
CA ILE A 165 -13.84 -6.61 -2.38
C ILE A 165 -14.20 -8.10 -2.52
N GLU A 166 -14.58 -8.52 -3.73
CA GLU A 166 -15.01 -9.89 -4.00
C GLU A 166 -13.86 -10.91 -3.87
N THR A 167 -12.62 -10.47 -4.16
CA THR A 167 -11.43 -11.30 -3.99
C THR A 167 -11.09 -11.47 -2.52
N LEU A 168 -10.99 -10.39 -1.74
CA LEU A 168 -10.66 -10.46 -0.31
C LEU A 168 -11.69 -11.29 0.47
N LYS A 169 -12.97 -11.12 0.18
CA LYS A 169 -14.08 -11.87 0.80
C LYS A 169 -13.96 -13.39 0.65
N ARG A 170 -13.32 -13.87 -0.43
CA ARG A 170 -13.12 -15.30 -0.69
C ARG A 170 -11.71 -15.78 -0.35
N ALA A 171 -10.74 -14.87 -0.38
CA ALA A 171 -9.36 -15.18 -0.07
C ALA A 171 -9.12 -15.34 1.44
N TYR A 172 -9.89 -14.63 2.25
CA TYR A 172 -9.81 -14.73 3.71
C TYR A 172 -11.13 -15.21 4.30
N THR A 173 -11.03 -16.17 5.20
CA THR A 173 -12.18 -16.77 5.88
C THR A 173 -12.32 -16.23 7.30
N ASP A 174 -11.23 -16.26 8.06
CA ASP A 174 -11.19 -15.92 9.47
C ASP A 174 -10.56 -14.56 9.71
N HIS A 175 -9.53 -14.20 8.94
CA HIS A 175 -8.80 -12.96 9.13
C HIS A 175 -9.64 -11.74 8.72
N PRO A 176 -9.56 -10.60 9.44
CA PRO A 176 -10.23 -9.35 9.09
C PRO A 176 -9.89 -8.78 7.71
N TYR A 177 -8.84 -9.23 7.04
CA TYR A 177 -8.56 -8.87 5.64
C TYR A 177 -9.65 -9.31 4.66
N ARG A 178 -10.66 -10.05 5.11
CA ARG A 178 -11.82 -10.44 4.27
C ARG A 178 -12.72 -9.29 3.85
N TRP A 179 -12.56 -8.10 4.42
CA TRP A 179 -13.23 -6.89 3.95
C TRP A 179 -12.23 -5.81 3.53
N ALA A 180 -12.62 -5.03 2.52
CA ALA A 180 -11.84 -3.91 2.04
C ALA A 180 -12.06 -2.66 2.92
N PRO A 181 -11.12 -1.70 2.93
CA PRO A 181 -11.22 -0.49 3.74
C PRO A 181 -12.50 0.32 3.56
N ILE A 182 -13.10 0.33 2.35
CA ILE A 182 -14.37 1.02 2.11
C ILE A 182 -15.55 0.48 2.94
N GLY A 183 -15.45 -0.75 3.41
CA GLY A 183 -16.43 -1.39 4.27
C GLY A 183 -17.81 -1.61 3.64
N SER A 184 -18.78 -1.84 4.53
CA SER A 184 -20.19 -2.06 4.20
C SER A 184 -21.02 -0.80 4.48
N LEU A 185 -21.87 -0.41 3.52
CA LEU A 185 -22.81 0.69 3.73
C LEU A 185 -23.83 0.38 4.84
N ASP A 186 -24.20 -0.88 4.99
CA ASP A 186 -25.15 -1.31 6.04
C ASP A 186 -24.51 -1.14 7.41
N ASP A 187 -23.24 -1.48 7.58
CA ASP A 187 -22.50 -1.29 8.83
C ASP A 187 -22.36 0.19 9.18
N LEU A 188 -21.98 1.03 8.20
CA LEU A 188 -21.85 2.48 8.38
C LEU A 188 -23.20 3.15 8.71
N ASN A 189 -24.30 2.62 8.16
CA ASN A 189 -25.65 3.13 8.46
C ASN A 189 -26.13 2.70 9.86
N ALA A 190 -25.75 1.51 10.30
CA ALA A 190 -26.13 0.98 11.61
C ALA A 190 -25.31 1.56 12.77
N ALA A 191 -24.14 2.13 12.47
CA ALA A 191 -23.22 2.64 13.48
C ALA A 191 -23.76 3.90 14.20
N SER A 192 -23.64 3.91 15.52
CA SER A 192 -23.98 5.05 16.37
C SER A 192 -22.83 6.05 16.50
N ILE A 193 -23.14 7.27 16.93
CA ILE A 193 -22.11 8.29 17.17
C ILE A 193 -21.14 7.86 18.29
N GLU A 194 -21.61 7.15 19.29
CA GLU A 194 -20.80 6.68 20.40
C GLU A 194 -19.76 5.64 19.93
N GLU A 195 -20.12 4.80 18.95
CA GLU A 195 -19.20 3.82 18.35
C GLU A 195 -18.09 4.54 17.58
N PHE A 196 -18.43 5.59 16.80
CA PHE A 196 -17.42 6.42 16.14
C PHE A 196 -16.51 7.12 17.16
N GLN A 197 -17.06 7.76 18.18
CA GLN A 197 -16.27 8.40 19.24
C GLN A 197 -15.38 7.41 19.99
N GLN A 198 -15.84 6.18 20.18
CA GLN A 198 -15.04 5.15 20.82
C GLN A 198 -13.89 4.69 19.94
N PHE A 199 -14.11 4.51 18.64
CA PHE A 199 -13.05 4.14 17.68
C PHE A 199 -11.95 5.20 17.62
N TYR A 200 -12.32 6.49 17.60
CA TYR A 200 -11.37 7.59 17.68
C TYR A 200 -10.50 7.50 18.93
N LYS A 201 -11.13 7.35 20.11
CA LYS A 201 -10.43 7.25 21.40
C LYS A 201 -9.53 6.03 21.53
N ASP A 202 -9.86 4.96 20.83
CA ASP A 202 -9.13 3.71 20.94
C ASP A 202 -7.92 3.67 19.98
N PHE A 203 -7.97 4.33 18.81
CA PHE A 203 -6.96 4.18 17.78
C PHE A 203 -6.23 5.47 17.39
N TYR A 204 -6.86 6.63 17.46
CA TYR A 204 -6.26 7.92 17.06
C TYR A 204 -5.59 8.61 18.23
N VAL A 205 -4.58 7.94 18.77
CA VAL A 205 -3.87 8.35 19.98
C VAL A 205 -2.35 8.39 19.73
N PRO A 206 -1.57 9.23 20.46
CA PRO A 206 -0.15 9.39 20.23
C PRO A 206 0.64 8.08 20.21
N ASN A 207 0.37 7.18 21.15
CA ASN A 207 1.06 5.89 21.27
C ASN A 207 0.62 4.84 20.24
N ASN A 208 -0.17 5.23 19.24
CA ASN A 208 -0.52 4.47 18.04
C ASN A 208 -0.18 5.22 16.76
N ALA A 209 0.63 6.28 16.87
CA ALA A 209 0.95 7.18 15.77
C ALA A 209 2.45 7.36 15.60
N THR A 210 2.87 7.58 14.36
CA THR A 210 4.22 8.01 13.98
C THR A 210 4.10 9.34 13.25
N LEU A 211 4.72 10.39 13.80
CA LEU A 211 4.83 11.71 13.19
C LEU A 211 6.14 11.79 12.42
N THR A 212 6.07 12.03 11.11
CA THR A 212 7.28 12.20 10.29
C THR A 212 7.31 13.58 9.67
N ILE A 213 8.45 14.28 9.80
CA ILE A 213 8.69 15.59 9.22
C ILE A 213 9.91 15.49 8.30
N ALA A 214 9.73 15.80 7.00
CA ALA A 214 10.79 15.70 6.01
C ALA A 214 10.88 16.96 5.15
N GLY A 215 12.10 17.47 4.91
CA GLY A 215 12.35 18.61 4.04
C GLY A 215 13.23 19.69 4.64
N ASP A 216 12.98 20.95 4.26
CA ASP A 216 13.76 22.10 4.69
C ASP A 216 13.41 22.50 6.13
N ILE A 217 14.05 21.82 7.08
CA ILE A 217 13.84 21.96 8.51
C ILE A 217 15.14 22.25 9.26
N ASP A 218 15.03 22.89 10.44
CA ASP A 218 16.06 22.88 11.47
C ASP A 218 15.67 21.90 12.58
N TYR A 219 16.47 20.90 12.83
CA TYR A 219 16.17 19.83 13.79
C TYR A 219 15.81 20.36 15.19
N LYS A 220 16.53 21.38 15.67
CA LYS A 220 16.31 21.89 17.03
C LYS A 220 14.99 22.65 17.11
N GLN A 221 14.74 23.52 16.15
CA GLN A 221 13.51 24.30 16.10
C GLN A 221 12.30 23.38 15.89
N THR A 222 12.42 22.38 15.02
CA THR A 222 11.36 21.41 14.75
C THR A 222 11.04 20.59 16.01
N GLU A 223 12.06 20.11 16.73
CA GLU A 223 11.87 19.39 18.00
C GLU A 223 11.18 20.27 19.05
N GLU A 224 11.53 21.55 19.18
CA GLU A 224 10.89 22.50 20.08
C GLU A 224 9.40 22.67 19.73
N TRP A 225 9.04 22.80 18.45
CA TRP A 225 7.65 22.90 18.00
C TRP A 225 6.88 21.58 18.19
N VAL A 226 7.48 20.46 17.87
CA VAL A 226 6.86 19.14 18.14
C VAL A 226 6.51 18.99 19.61
N LYS A 227 7.46 19.31 20.53
CA LYS A 227 7.20 19.27 21.96
C LYS A 227 6.10 20.25 22.38
N LYS A 228 6.08 21.46 21.81
CA LYS A 228 5.07 22.49 22.09
C LYS A 228 3.65 22.01 21.75
N TYR A 229 3.46 21.36 20.60
CA TYR A 229 2.14 21.02 20.09
C TYR A 229 1.66 19.63 20.48
N PHE A 230 2.57 18.67 20.67
CA PHE A 230 2.18 17.29 20.86
C PHE A 230 2.37 16.73 22.27
N SER A 231 3.21 17.37 23.13
CA SER A 231 3.50 16.79 24.45
C SER A 231 2.30 16.72 25.39
N GLU A 232 1.36 17.65 25.27
CA GLU A 232 0.16 17.70 26.14
C GLU A 232 -0.97 16.80 25.64
N ILE A 233 -0.83 16.16 24.45
CA ILE A 233 -1.85 15.24 23.93
C ILE A 233 -1.85 13.97 24.79
N PRO A 234 -2.99 13.59 25.35
CA PRO A 234 -3.06 12.45 26.27
C PRO A 234 -2.70 11.14 25.58
N LYS A 235 -1.88 10.33 26.24
CA LYS A 235 -1.62 8.95 25.80
C LYS A 235 -2.89 8.12 25.85
N GLY A 236 -3.11 7.28 24.84
CA GLY A 236 -4.15 6.26 24.88
C GLY A 236 -3.96 5.31 26.07
N THR A 237 -5.02 5.09 26.82
CA THR A 237 -4.98 4.29 28.07
C THR A 237 -5.34 2.82 27.86
N LYS A 238 -5.99 2.48 26.75
CA LYS A 238 -6.31 1.11 26.38
C LYS A 238 -5.17 0.48 25.60
N GLU A 239 -5.04 -0.83 25.72
CA GLU A 239 -4.23 -1.62 24.81
C GLU A 239 -4.83 -1.51 23.41
N ILE A 240 -3.98 -1.18 22.44
CA ILE A 240 -4.40 -1.08 21.03
C ILE A 240 -4.78 -2.46 20.52
N TYR A 241 -6.02 -2.63 20.09
CA TYR A 241 -6.46 -3.90 19.54
C TYR A 241 -5.70 -4.25 18.27
N ARG A 242 -5.05 -5.42 18.29
CA ARG A 242 -4.40 -6.03 17.13
C ARG A 242 -5.00 -7.43 16.94
N PRO A 243 -5.63 -7.72 15.80
CA PRO A 243 -6.17 -9.05 15.57
C PRO A 243 -5.03 -10.08 15.57
N ASN A 244 -5.18 -11.14 16.36
CA ASN A 244 -4.24 -12.26 16.38
C ASN A 244 -4.93 -13.48 15.75
N VAL A 245 -5.23 -13.36 14.48
CA VAL A 245 -5.96 -14.37 13.72
C VAL A 245 -5.03 -14.89 12.62
N LYS A 246 -4.85 -16.20 12.57
CA LYS A 246 -4.16 -16.85 11.46
C LYS A 246 -5.17 -17.32 10.44
N GLU A 247 -5.05 -16.83 9.22
CA GLU A 247 -5.82 -17.36 8.11
C GLU A 247 -5.43 -18.83 7.85
N PRO A 248 -6.39 -19.77 7.82
CA PRO A 248 -6.08 -21.15 7.51
C PRO A 248 -5.58 -21.29 6.07
N LYS A 249 -4.53 -22.12 5.88
CA LYS A 249 -4.06 -22.42 4.53
C LYS A 249 -5.16 -23.10 3.72
N LYS A 250 -5.43 -22.57 2.55
CA LYS A 250 -6.37 -23.22 1.62
C LYS A 250 -5.83 -24.57 1.16
N THR A 251 -6.71 -25.56 1.12
CA THR A 251 -6.40 -26.93 0.69
C THR A 251 -7.15 -27.34 -0.56
N ALA A 252 -7.99 -26.44 -1.09
CA ALA A 252 -8.73 -26.62 -2.33
C ALA A 252 -8.96 -25.27 -2.99
N GLU A 253 -9.01 -25.26 -4.32
CA GLU A 253 -9.39 -24.08 -5.11
C GLU A 253 -10.81 -23.63 -4.75
N ILE A 254 -10.97 -22.32 -4.57
CA ILE A 254 -12.28 -21.67 -4.47
C ILE A 254 -12.58 -21.03 -5.82
N ARG A 255 -13.70 -21.43 -6.45
CA ARG A 255 -14.11 -20.92 -7.76
C ARG A 255 -15.52 -20.34 -7.70
N ASP A 256 -15.69 -19.14 -8.26
CA ASP A 256 -17.00 -18.49 -8.27
C ASP A 256 -17.17 -17.57 -9.50
N ILE A 257 -18.39 -17.10 -9.72
CA ILE A 257 -18.76 -16.18 -10.79
C ILE A 257 -19.31 -14.90 -10.16
N VAL A 258 -18.78 -13.77 -10.61
CA VAL A 258 -19.29 -12.44 -10.25
C VAL A 258 -19.91 -11.80 -11.48
N TYR A 259 -21.19 -11.45 -11.40
CA TYR A 259 -21.87 -10.72 -12.44
C TYR A 259 -21.76 -9.22 -12.19
N ASP A 260 -21.20 -8.50 -13.16
CA ASP A 260 -20.95 -7.07 -13.04
C ASP A 260 -21.45 -6.31 -14.28
N ASN A 261 -21.54 -5.00 -14.16
CA ASN A 261 -21.94 -4.11 -15.27
C ASN A 261 -20.75 -3.87 -16.21
N ILE A 262 -20.31 -4.92 -16.86
CA ILE A 262 -19.19 -4.97 -17.79
C ILE A 262 -19.65 -5.48 -19.16
N GLN A 263 -18.87 -5.22 -20.20
CA GLN A 263 -19.11 -5.74 -21.55
C GLN A 263 -18.24 -6.95 -21.87
N ILE A 264 -17.08 -7.03 -21.25
CA ILE A 264 -16.04 -8.00 -21.57
C ILE A 264 -15.71 -8.79 -20.30
N PRO A 265 -15.65 -10.11 -20.38
CA PRO A 265 -15.29 -10.94 -19.22
C PRO A 265 -13.87 -10.69 -18.70
N ALA A 266 -13.65 -10.99 -17.42
CA ALA A 266 -12.31 -11.02 -16.84
C ALA A 266 -12.13 -12.28 -15.98
N VAL A 267 -10.88 -12.70 -15.85
CA VAL A 267 -10.42 -13.77 -14.98
C VAL A 267 -9.60 -13.17 -13.86
N ILE A 268 -9.91 -13.49 -12.63
CA ILE A 268 -9.14 -13.13 -11.46
C ILE A 268 -8.63 -14.40 -10.80
N GLN A 269 -7.34 -14.45 -10.49
CA GLN A 269 -6.71 -15.48 -9.68
C GLN A 269 -6.07 -14.82 -8.48
N ALA A 270 -6.32 -15.33 -7.28
CA ALA A 270 -5.75 -14.77 -6.07
C ALA A 270 -5.13 -15.84 -5.18
N TYR A 271 -3.97 -15.53 -4.62
CA TYR A 271 -3.14 -16.44 -3.82
C TYR A 271 -2.74 -15.73 -2.53
N ASN A 272 -2.90 -16.40 -1.38
CA ASN A 272 -2.43 -15.83 -0.12
C ASN A 272 -0.90 -15.77 -0.07
N LEU A 273 -0.38 -14.67 0.44
CA LEU A 273 1.04 -14.37 0.59
C LEU A 273 1.45 -14.40 2.06
N PRO A 274 2.76 -14.50 2.35
CA PRO A 274 3.28 -14.33 3.69
C PRO A 274 3.11 -12.88 4.18
N PRO A 275 3.37 -12.60 5.47
CA PRO A 275 3.43 -11.24 6.01
C PRO A 275 4.44 -10.34 5.25
N LYS A 276 4.17 -9.03 5.21
CA LYS A 276 4.99 -8.04 4.51
C LYS A 276 6.47 -8.06 4.89
N ASN A 277 6.77 -8.36 6.14
CA ASN A 277 8.16 -8.45 6.66
C ASN A 277 8.84 -9.80 6.39
N ASP A 278 8.20 -10.74 5.69
CA ASP A 278 8.81 -11.99 5.28
C ASP A 278 9.83 -11.78 4.15
N ALA A 279 10.92 -12.52 4.16
CA ALA A 279 11.97 -12.42 3.14
C ALA A 279 11.46 -12.76 1.71
N ASP A 280 10.41 -13.56 1.59
CA ASP A 280 9.83 -13.96 0.31
C ASP A 280 9.06 -12.82 -0.38
N SER A 281 8.64 -11.77 0.34
CA SER A 281 7.92 -10.62 -0.21
C SER A 281 8.73 -9.92 -1.32
N TYR A 282 10.06 -9.85 -1.19
CA TYR A 282 10.93 -9.29 -2.23
C TYR A 282 10.95 -10.12 -3.51
N ALA A 283 11.05 -11.43 -3.39
CA ALA A 283 11.01 -12.33 -4.53
C ALA A 283 9.63 -12.35 -5.20
N LEU A 284 8.54 -12.26 -4.43
CA LEU A 284 7.17 -12.16 -4.91
C LEU A 284 6.91 -10.83 -5.66
N SER A 285 7.45 -9.72 -5.17
CA SER A 285 7.41 -8.42 -5.85
C SER A 285 8.15 -8.47 -7.20
N MET A 286 9.35 -9.08 -7.22
CA MET A 286 10.08 -9.30 -8.48
C MET A 286 9.33 -10.23 -9.43
N LEU A 287 8.70 -11.30 -8.93
CA LEU A 287 7.86 -12.20 -9.71
C LEU A 287 6.67 -11.46 -10.34
N SER A 288 5.97 -10.64 -9.58
CA SER A 288 4.88 -9.79 -10.07
C SER A 288 5.34 -8.90 -11.25
N THR A 289 6.46 -8.22 -11.06
CA THR A 289 7.06 -7.36 -12.08
C THR A 289 7.49 -8.16 -13.32
N TYR A 290 8.03 -9.36 -13.15
CA TYR A 290 8.34 -10.26 -14.27
C TYR A 290 7.10 -10.66 -15.07
N LEU A 291 6.02 -11.00 -14.35
CA LEU A 291 4.78 -11.46 -14.98
C LEU A 291 4.08 -10.36 -15.75
N THR A 292 3.92 -9.16 -15.18
CA THR A 292 3.07 -8.10 -15.75
C THR A 292 3.64 -6.68 -15.67
N GLY A 293 4.86 -6.48 -15.16
CA GLY A 293 5.49 -5.16 -14.99
C GLY A 293 5.90 -4.51 -16.30
N GLY A 294 4.94 -3.90 -17.00
CA GLY A 294 5.15 -3.14 -18.23
C GLY A 294 5.13 -3.98 -19.52
N ASN A 295 5.30 -3.31 -20.66
CA ASN A 295 5.10 -3.89 -21.99
C ASN A 295 6.03 -5.06 -22.33
N SER A 296 7.18 -5.16 -21.66
CA SER A 296 8.16 -6.23 -21.92
C SER A 296 8.04 -7.41 -20.96
N SER A 297 7.02 -7.43 -20.10
CA SER A 297 6.74 -8.52 -19.16
C SER A 297 6.22 -9.79 -19.86
N LEU A 298 6.33 -10.93 -19.17
CA LEU A 298 5.99 -12.22 -19.75
C LEU A 298 4.55 -12.29 -20.25
N MET A 299 3.59 -11.96 -19.40
CA MET A 299 2.16 -12.10 -19.74
C MET A 299 1.69 -11.04 -20.73
N THR A 300 2.19 -9.81 -20.65
CA THR A 300 1.85 -8.78 -21.64
C THR A 300 2.31 -9.20 -23.03
N LYS A 301 3.57 -9.65 -23.19
CA LYS A 301 4.07 -10.12 -24.48
C LYS A 301 3.30 -11.33 -25.03
N GLU A 302 3.01 -12.31 -24.17
CA GLU A 302 2.41 -13.55 -24.64
C GLU A 302 0.91 -13.42 -24.84
N LEU A 303 0.17 -12.83 -23.88
CA LEU A 303 -1.29 -12.84 -23.88
C LEU A 303 -1.88 -11.63 -24.59
N VAL A 304 -1.25 -10.46 -24.51
CA VAL A 304 -1.75 -9.23 -25.15
C VAL A 304 -1.18 -9.10 -26.56
N ASP A 305 0.16 -9.10 -26.69
CA ASP A 305 0.78 -8.78 -27.99
C ASP A 305 0.73 -9.94 -29.00
N LYS A 306 1.14 -11.15 -28.58
CA LYS A 306 1.29 -12.28 -29.50
C LYS A 306 0.00 -13.05 -29.73
N GLN A 307 -0.62 -13.52 -28.64
CA GLN A 307 -1.81 -14.37 -28.74
C GLN A 307 -3.12 -13.58 -28.86
N GLN A 308 -3.10 -12.32 -28.46
CA GLN A 308 -4.27 -11.44 -28.42
C GLN A 308 -5.46 -12.08 -27.66
N LYS A 309 -5.17 -12.85 -26.61
CA LYS A 309 -6.19 -13.45 -25.74
C LYS A 309 -6.68 -12.52 -24.64
N ALA A 310 -5.86 -11.52 -24.28
CA ALA A 310 -6.20 -10.51 -23.29
C ALA A 310 -6.10 -9.10 -23.88
N LEU A 311 -6.96 -8.21 -23.42
CA LEU A 311 -6.84 -6.76 -23.61
C LEU A 311 -5.85 -6.15 -22.62
N ALA A 312 -5.83 -6.67 -21.40
CA ALA A 312 -4.95 -6.26 -20.33
C ALA A 312 -4.72 -7.42 -19.36
N VAL A 313 -3.54 -7.42 -18.74
CA VAL A 313 -3.18 -8.32 -17.65
C VAL A 313 -2.47 -7.54 -16.55
N ALA A 314 -2.69 -7.89 -15.29
CA ALA A 314 -1.92 -7.37 -14.17
C ALA A 314 -1.75 -8.44 -13.09
N ALA A 315 -0.65 -8.32 -12.35
CA ALA A 315 -0.38 -9.09 -11.14
C ALA A 315 0.04 -8.10 -10.07
N ILE A 316 -0.68 -8.07 -8.97
CA ILE A 316 -0.54 -7.06 -7.92
C ILE A 316 -0.39 -7.79 -6.60
N PRO A 317 0.80 -7.81 -5.99
CA PRO A 317 0.95 -8.21 -4.60
C PRO A 317 0.42 -7.07 -3.71
N LEU A 318 -0.48 -7.39 -2.81
CA LEU A 318 -0.85 -6.55 -1.68
C LEU A 318 -0.12 -7.12 -0.46
N ASP A 319 0.99 -6.47 -0.13
CA ASP A 319 1.82 -6.87 1.01
C ASP A 319 1.24 -6.27 2.29
N LEU A 320 0.59 -7.12 3.08
CA LEU A 320 -0.09 -6.73 4.32
C LEU A 320 0.68 -7.26 5.54
N GLU A 321 0.48 -6.62 6.70
CA GLU A 321 1.25 -6.89 7.93
C GLU A 321 1.13 -8.34 8.40
N ASP A 322 -0.08 -8.93 8.41
CA ASP A 322 -0.35 -10.26 8.96
C ASP A 322 -0.37 -11.37 7.88
N GLY A 323 -0.25 -11.01 6.61
CA GLY A 323 -0.27 -11.93 5.46
C GLY A 323 -0.98 -11.33 4.26
N GLY A 324 -0.27 -11.20 3.15
CA GLY A 324 -0.72 -10.54 1.94
C GLY A 324 -1.56 -11.39 1.01
N ILE A 325 -1.84 -10.81 -0.16
CA ILE A 325 -2.54 -11.48 -1.25
C ILE A 325 -1.94 -11.09 -2.60
N PHE A 326 -1.69 -12.05 -3.46
CA PHE A 326 -1.27 -11.84 -4.84
C PHE A 326 -2.50 -11.91 -5.74
N ILE A 327 -2.94 -10.79 -6.27
CA ILE A 327 -4.10 -10.71 -7.16
C ILE A 327 -3.60 -10.59 -8.60
N MET A 328 -3.94 -11.57 -9.41
CA MET A 328 -3.68 -11.59 -10.84
C MET A 328 -5.00 -11.48 -11.58
N TYR A 329 -5.08 -10.60 -12.56
CA TYR A 329 -6.27 -10.53 -13.40
C TYR A 329 -5.92 -10.37 -14.87
N GLY A 330 -6.81 -10.87 -15.72
CA GLY A 330 -6.78 -10.68 -17.15
C GLY A 330 -8.17 -10.33 -17.67
N ILE A 331 -8.28 -9.27 -18.45
CA ILE A 331 -9.50 -8.92 -19.20
C ILE A 331 -9.41 -9.64 -20.56
N THR A 332 -10.38 -10.47 -20.89
CA THR A 332 -10.36 -11.23 -22.14
C THR A 332 -10.43 -10.32 -23.37
N ASN A 333 -9.91 -10.77 -24.51
CA ASN A 333 -10.19 -10.10 -25.78
C ASN A 333 -11.57 -10.56 -26.32
N MET A 334 -12.12 -9.83 -27.28
CA MET A 334 -13.41 -10.17 -27.88
C MET A 334 -13.40 -11.60 -28.47
N GLY A 335 -14.38 -12.39 -28.08
CA GLY A 335 -14.54 -13.78 -28.54
C GLY A 335 -13.63 -14.79 -27.84
N VAL A 336 -12.88 -14.38 -26.80
CA VAL A 336 -12.08 -15.27 -25.96
C VAL A 336 -12.87 -15.62 -24.71
N GLU A 337 -13.02 -16.90 -24.45
CA GLU A 337 -13.68 -17.38 -23.24
C GLU A 337 -12.77 -17.24 -22.02
N PRO A 338 -13.29 -16.93 -20.82
CA PRO A 338 -12.52 -16.82 -19.60
C PRO A 338 -11.62 -18.02 -19.31
N ASN A 339 -12.12 -19.23 -19.54
CA ASN A 339 -11.39 -20.48 -19.34
C ASN A 339 -10.15 -20.59 -20.27
N ASP A 340 -10.22 -20.05 -21.47
CA ASP A 340 -9.10 -20.07 -22.42
C ASP A 340 -7.98 -19.13 -21.96
N LEU A 341 -8.35 -17.97 -21.41
CA LEU A 341 -7.39 -17.02 -20.83
C LEU A 341 -6.78 -17.59 -19.53
N GLU A 342 -7.60 -18.16 -18.65
CA GLU A 342 -7.12 -18.81 -17.42
C GLU A 342 -6.10 -19.91 -17.73
N THR A 343 -6.40 -20.78 -18.70
CA THR A 343 -5.50 -21.86 -19.11
C THR A 343 -4.13 -21.34 -19.56
N GLU A 344 -4.10 -20.21 -20.25
CA GLU A 344 -2.84 -19.61 -20.69
C GLU A 344 -2.09 -18.90 -19.54
N ILE A 345 -2.79 -18.25 -18.61
CA ILE A 345 -2.20 -17.71 -17.40
C ILE A 345 -1.53 -18.85 -16.61
N ASP A 346 -2.25 -19.95 -16.38
CA ASP A 346 -1.71 -21.11 -15.67
C ASP A 346 -0.50 -21.72 -16.38
N ARG A 347 -0.54 -21.80 -17.71
CA ARG A 347 0.60 -22.26 -18.52
C ARG A 347 1.84 -21.38 -18.33
N LEU A 348 1.67 -20.07 -18.28
CA LEU A 348 2.79 -19.12 -18.08
C LEU A 348 3.32 -19.18 -16.65
N ILE A 349 2.46 -19.30 -15.64
CA ILE A 349 2.88 -19.54 -14.25
C ILE A 349 3.69 -20.85 -14.19
N LYS A 350 3.17 -21.92 -14.77
CA LYS A 350 3.84 -23.23 -14.83
C LYS A 350 5.19 -23.16 -15.55
N GLN A 351 5.31 -22.36 -16.60
CA GLN A 351 6.58 -22.10 -17.28
C GLN A 351 7.62 -21.50 -16.34
N VAL A 352 7.23 -20.52 -15.50
CA VAL A 352 8.14 -19.94 -14.50
C VAL A 352 8.50 -20.96 -13.43
N GLN A 353 7.53 -21.71 -12.96
CA GLN A 353 7.76 -22.78 -11.97
C GLN A 353 8.74 -23.84 -12.47
N ASP A 354 8.64 -24.26 -13.74
CA ASP A 354 9.47 -25.34 -14.27
C ASP A 354 10.86 -24.85 -14.68
N ASN A 355 10.95 -23.69 -15.34
CA ASN A 355 12.15 -23.23 -16.03
C ASN A 355 12.84 -22.03 -15.34
N GLY A 356 12.17 -21.35 -14.38
CA GLY A 356 12.64 -20.10 -13.80
C GLY A 356 12.60 -18.94 -14.82
N ILE A 357 13.51 -17.98 -14.63
CA ILE A 357 13.66 -16.80 -15.49
C ILE A 357 15.06 -16.73 -16.08
N SER A 358 15.21 -16.04 -17.23
CA SER A 358 16.51 -15.86 -17.88
C SER A 358 17.42 -14.92 -17.09
N GLU A 359 18.75 -14.98 -17.34
CA GLU A 359 19.71 -14.03 -16.73
C GLU A 359 19.36 -12.59 -17.10
N SER A 360 19.11 -12.32 -18.38
CA SER A 360 18.78 -10.98 -18.86
C SER A 360 17.48 -10.42 -18.28
N ASP A 361 16.47 -11.29 -18.01
CA ASP A 361 15.26 -10.84 -17.35
C ASP A 361 15.51 -10.56 -15.86
N PHE A 362 16.36 -11.33 -15.22
CA PHE A 362 16.73 -11.11 -13.85
C PHE A 362 17.51 -9.80 -13.66
N GLU A 363 18.52 -9.53 -14.48
CA GLU A 363 19.24 -8.25 -14.49
C GLU A 363 18.30 -7.07 -14.74
N LYS A 364 17.35 -7.22 -15.67
CA LYS A 364 16.32 -6.20 -15.90
C LYS A 364 15.46 -5.96 -14.65
N LEU A 365 15.04 -7.01 -13.95
CA LEU A 365 14.25 -6.88 -12.72
C LEU A 365 15.03 -6.18 -11.61
N GLN A 366 16.30 -6.51 -11.42
CA GLN A 366 17.14 -5.81 -10.44
C GLN A 366 17.20 -4.31 -10.72
N ASN A 367 17.42 -3.92 -11.98
CA ASN A 367 17.43 -2.51 -12.38
C ASN A 367 16.07 -1.83 -12.17
N ILE A 368 14.95 -2.54 -12.39
CA ILE A 368 13.60 -2.01 -12.12
C ILE A 368 13.39 -1.77 -10.62
N MET A 369 13.78 -2.74 -9.76
CA MET A 369 13.64 -2.58 -8.30
C MET A 369 14.50 -1.43 -7.80
N GLU A 370 15.74 -1.32 -8.25
CA GLU A 370 16.62 -0.19 -7.93
C GLU A 370 15.98 1.14 -8.33
N ASN A 371 15.49 1.26 -9.55
CA ASN A 371 14.82 2.46 -10.03
C ASN A 371 13.56 2.79 -9.21
N ASN A 372 12.76 1.79 -8.84
CA ASN A 372 11.55 2.00 -8.03
C ASN A 372 11.89 2.54 -6.63
N ILE A 373 12.92 2.00 -5.98
CA ILE A 373 13.38 2.47 -4.67
C ILE A 373 13.90 3.91 -4.75
N VAL A 374 14.74 4.20 -5.74
CA VAL A 374 15.28 5.56 -5.94
C VAL A 374 14.14 6.55 -6.24
N SER A 375 13.21 6.16 -7.11
CA SER A 375 12.05 7.01 -7.45
C SER A 375 11.11 7.23 -6.28
N GLY A 376 10.86 6.20 -5.46
CA GLY A 376 10.04 6.31 -4.24
C GLY A 376 10.62 7.28 -3.22
N ASN A 377 11.94 7.40 -3.17
CA ASN A 377 12.66 8.32 -2.27
C ASN A 377 13.06 9.66 -2.93
N SER A 378 12.56 9.97 -4.12
CA SER A 378 12.89 11.19 -4.85
C SER A 378 12.13 12.44 -4.42
N SER A 379 11.11 12.30 -3.58
CA SER A 379 10.30 13.38 -3.05
C SER A 379 10.26 13.34 -1.51
N MET A 380 10.09 14.48 -0.88
CA MET A 380 9.97 14.56 0.58
C MET A 380 8.73 13.80 1.08
N ALA A 381 7.64 13.77 0.32
CA ALA A 381 6.46 12.97 0.65
C ALA A 381 6.78 11.47 0.65
N GLY A 382 7.47 10.97 -0.37
CA GLY A 382 7.90 9.57 -0.41
C GLY A 382 8.89 9.20 0.69
N VAL A 383 9.83 10.10 1.02
CA VAL A 383 10.77 9.88 2.15
C VAL A 383 10.01 9.81 3.47
N ALA A 384 9.08 10.74 3.71
CA ALA A 384 8.29 10.77 4.94
C ALA A 384 7.44 9.49 5.10
N GLU A 385 6.75 9.08 4.03
CA GLU A 385 5.93 7.87 4.01
C GLU A 385 6.77 6.60 4.24
N ASN A 386 7.87 6.45 3.51
CA ASN A 386 8.74 5.28 3.62
C ASN A 386 9.41 5.16 5.00
N LEU A 387 9.79 6.27 5.64
CA LEU A 387 10.33 6.27 7.01
C LEU A 387 9.26 5.84 8.03
N ALA A 388 8.05 6.42 7.93
CA ALA A 388 6.93 6.08 8.80
C ALA A 388 6.51 4.60 8.64
N GLU A 389 6.39 4.13 7.40
CA GLU A 389 6.02 2.76 7.10
C GLU A 389 7.11 1.77 7.55
N ALA A 390 8.39 2.11 7.34
CA ALA A 390 9.51 1.29 7.80
C ALA A 390 9.48 1.12 9.32
N HIS A 391 9.24 2.20 10.07
CA HIS A 391 9.10 2.13 11.53
C HIS A 391 7.94 1.21 11.95
N VAL A 392 6.75 1.40 11.36
CA VAL A 392 5.54 0.69 11.79
C VAL A 392 5.54 -0.77 11.34
N MET A 393 5.95 -1.07 10.10
CA MET A 393 5.84 -2.43 9.52
C MET A 393 7.06 -3.32 9.82
N PHE A 394 8.23 -2.71 10.04
CA PHE A 394 9.47 -3.45 10.27
C PHE A 394 10.10 -3.18 11.65
N GLY A 395 9.50 -2.27 12.45
CA GLY A 395 9.96 -1.94 13.80
C GLY A 395 11.17 -1.00 13.87
N GLU A 396 11.67 -0.50 12.73
CA GLU A 396 12.82 0.41 12.67
C GLU A 396 12.74 1.32 11.42
N ALA A 397 12.84 2.63 11.60
CA ALA A 397 12.82 3.58 10.48
C ALA A 397 14.04 3.39 9.52
N ASP A 398 15.20 2.95 10.04
CA ASP A 398 16.40 2.68 9.22
C ASP A 398 16.21 1.52 8.22
N TYR A 399 15.10 0.80 8.31
CA TYR A 399 14.79 -0.25 7.33
C TYR A 399 14.66 0.32 5.90
N VAL A 400 14.25 1.57 5.75
CA VAL A 400 14.24 2.28 4.44
C VAL A 400 15.59 2.21 3.72
N ASN A 401 16.70 2.21 4.46
CA ASN A 401 18.07 2.11 3.95
C ASN A 401 18.49 0.65 3.66
N LYS A 402 17.71 -0.35 4.09
CA LYS A 402 18.01 -1.78 3.95
C LYS A 402 17.25 -2.45 2.80
N VAL A 403 16.23 -1.80 2.26
CA VAL A 403 15.36 -2.34 1.21
C VAL A 403 16.15 -2.72 -0.05
N MET A 404 17.09 -1.87 -0.47
CA MET A 404 17.96 -2.15 -1.63
C MET A 404 18.81 -3.42 -1.41
N GLU A 405 19.38 -3.56 -0.22
CA GLU A 405 20.16 -4.74 0.14
C GLU A 405 19.27 -6.00 0.17
N ALA A 406 18.03 -5.88 0.65
CA ALA A 406 17.09 -7.00 0.67
C ALA A 406 16.76 -7.48 -0.75
N TYR A 407 16.47 -6.58 -1.69
CA TYR A 407 16.29 -6.94 -3.11
C TYR A 407 17.56 -7.53 -3.74
N SER A 408 18.74 -7.03 -3.41
CA SER A 408 20.01 -7.54 -3.96
C SER A 408 20.33 -8.99 -3.54
N LYS A 409 19.75 -9.45 -2.45
CA LYS A 409 19.89 -10.83 -1.96
C LYS A 409 18.98 -11.82 -2.67
N VAL A 410 17.93 -11.36 -3.34
CA VAL A 410 17.03 -12.23 -4.10
C VAL A 410 17.79 -12.84 -5.27
N THR A 411 17.58 -14.13 -5.48
CA THR A 411 18.15 -14.88 -6.61
C THR A 411 17.08 -15.34 -7.60
N LYS A 412 17.48 -15.73 -8.79
CA LYS A 412 16.57 -16.36 -9.77
C LYS A 412 15.89 -17.62 -9.20
N ALA A 413 16.64 -18.36 -8.39
CA ALA A 413 16.11 -19.57 -7.72
C ALA A 413 15.01 -19.20 -6.71
N ASP A 414 15.11 -18.06 -6.02
CA ASP A 414 14.07 -17.60 -5.13
C ASP A 414 12.81 -17.23 -5.87
N ILE A 415 12.91 -16.51 -7.01
CA ILE A 415 11.75 -16.19 -7.85
C ILE A 415 11.04 -17.47 -8.33
N GLN A 416 11.81 -18.47 -8.75
CA GLN A 416 11.24 -19.77 -9.15
C GLN A 416 10.62 -20.51 -7.95
N ARG A 417 11.26 -20.48 -6.79
CA ARG A 417 10.78 -21.13 -5.56
C ARG A 417 9.47 -20.52 -5.10
N VAL A 418 9.38 -19.19 -4.98
CA VAL A 418 8.15 -18.53 -4.55
C VAL A 418 7.00 -18.74 -5.54
N ALA A 419 7.28 -18.80 -6.84
CA ALA A 419 6.27 -19.16 -7.83
C ALA A 419 5.70 -20.58 -7.60
N LYS A 420 6.55 -21.55 -7.20
CA LYS A 420 6.12 -22.93 -6.87
C LYS A 420 5.36 -23.00 -5.55
N GLU A 421 5.78 -22.24 -4.56
CA GLU A 421 5.27 -22.33 -3.20
C GLU A 421 3.92 -21.62 -3.03
N TYR A 422 3.80 -20.43 -3.62
CA TYR A 422 2.62 -19.57 -3.42
C TYR A 422 1.60 -19.64 -4.55
N LEU A 423 2.03 -19.74 -5.82
CA LEU A 423 1.09 -19.77 -6.95
C LEU A 423 0.62 -21.20 -7.26
N THR A 424 -0.06 -21.83 -6.31
CA THR A 424 -0.53 -23.22 -6.43
C THR A 424 -2.02 -23.31 -6.79
N LEU A 425 -2.40 -24.31 -7.57
CA LEU A 425 -3.80 -24.51 -7.97
C LEU A 425 -4.73 -24.75 -6.76
N ASP A 426 -4.26 -25.54 -5.79
CA ASP A 426 -5.06 -25.88 -4.61
C ASP A 426 -5.22 -24.72 -3.60
N GLY A 427 -4.32 -23.73 -3.66
CA GLY A 427 -4.28 -22.61 -2.71
C GLY A 427 -4.94 -21.33 -3.21
N ARG A 428 -5.62 -21.34 -4.35
CA ARG A 428 -6.09 -20.12 -5.01
C ARG A 428 -7.59 -19.89 -4.92
N VAL A 429 -7.96 -18.64 -5.17
CA VAL A 429 -9.33 -18.23 -5.54
C VAL A 429 -9.34 -17.89 -7.02
N VAL A 430 -10.33 -18.39 -7.75
CA VAL A 430 -10.58 -18.03 -9.16
C VAL A 430 -11.95 -17.41 -9.28
N LEU A 431 -12.02 -16.18 -9.81
CA LEU A 431 -13.28 -15.50 -10.09
C LEU A 431 -13.39 -15.23 -11.58
N TYR A 432 -14.52 -15.61 -12.15
CA TYR A 432 -14.92 -15.14 -13.47
C TYR A 432 -15.85 -13.95 -13.32
N TYR A 433 -15.41 -12.81 -13.78
CA TYR A 433 -16.27 -11.64 -13.94
C TYR A 433 -16.97 -11.73 -15.26
N LEU A 434 -18.30 -11.81 -15.23
CA LEU A 434 -19.14 -11.94 -16.42
C LEU A 434 -20.09 -10.76 -16.51
N PRO A 435 -20.47 -10.37 -17.75
CA PRO A 435 -21.55 -9.41 -17.95
C PRO A 435 -22.85 -9.87 -17.27
N LYS A 436 -23.56 -8.95 -16.63
CA LYS A 436 -24.90 -9.25 -16.11
C LYS A 436 -25.76 -9.81 -17.24
N PRO A 437 -26.51 -10.88 -17.01
CA PRO A 437 -27.47 -11.37 -17.99
C PRO A 437 -28.40 -10.22 -18.39
N THR A 438 -28.52 -9.95 -19.70
CA THR A 438 -29.54 -9.05 -20.18
C THR A 438 -30.90 -9.62 -19.78
N GLU A 439 -31.71 -8.86 -19.02
CA GLU A 439 -33.12 -9.22 -18.87
C GLU A 439 -33.67 -9.36 -20.29
N ALA A 440 -34.02 -10.61 -20.67
CA ALA A 440 -34.71 -10.82 -21.91
C ALA A 440 -35.97 -9.94 -21.85
N ALA A 441 -36.06 -8.99 -22.76
CA ALA A 441 -37.26 -8.17 -22.89
C ALA A 441 -38.47 -9.13 -22.96
N GLN A 442 -39.26 -9.14 -21.87
CA GLN A 442 -40.51 -9.87 -21.79
C GLN A 442 -41.56 -9.16 -22.66
#